data_3cc36a0df2b493eed5e35cfdff8f3332
#
_entry.id   3cc36a0df2b493eed5e35cfdff8f3332
#
_cell.length_a   1.000
_cell.length_b   1.000
_cell.length_c   1.000
_cell.angle_alpha   90.00
_cell.angle_beta   90.00
_cell.angle_gamma   90.00
#
_symmetry.space_group_name_H-M   'P 1'
#
loop_
_entity.id
_entity.type
_entity.pdbx_description
1 polymer ?
#
loop_
_entity_poly.entity_id
_entity_poly.type
_entity_poly.pdbx_seq_one_letter_code
_entity_poly.pdbx_strand_id
1 'polypeptide(L)'
;AAISRFLRQGRADGRTDDSSSSSRAVSNLSDRLQERLGYLGVFYKRDPSRFLGSLPPEERRDLLLSLQRTYRDLLASYFSDPAAANQALESFVNTAFFSDLPITRTVEIHVDLIDEFWKQLSLEGHKHDFLQDYRLALLDVMAHLCEMYRRSIPPDIPLSGLASGRHRREADLPDAPEVSS
;
A
#
# COMPACT_ATOMS: atom_id res chain seq x y z
N ALA A 1 -16.41 -5.36 19.41
CA ALA A 1 -15.68 -5.61 20.67
C ALA A 1 -14.19 -5.22 20.60
N ALA A 2 -13.49 -5.37 19.47
CA ALA A 2 -12.08 -4.98 19.32
C ALA A 2 -11.91 -3.45 19.22
N ILE A 3 -12.73 -2.79 18.40
CA ILE A 3 -12.72 -1.33 18.23
C ILE A 3 -13.07 -0.61 19.52
N SER A 4 -14.01 -1.11 20.29
CA SER A 4 -14.40 -0.52 21.60
C SER A 4 -13.31 -0.61 22.67
N ARG A 5 -12.43 -1.63 22.61
CA ARG A 5 -11.23 -1.69 23.48
C ARG A 5 -10.19 -0.66 23.06
N PHE A 6 -9.98 -0.51 21.76
CA PHE A 6 -9.07 0.46 21.19
C PHE A 6 -9.43 1.90 21.59
N LEU A 7 -10.71 2.26 21.51
CA LEU A 7 -11.23 3.59 21.88
C LEU A 7 -11.09 3.90 23.38
N ARG A 8 -11.12 2.89 24.27
CA ARG A 8 -10.90 3.10 25.70
C ARG A 8 -9.42 3.38 26.03
N GLN A 9 -8.50 2.81 25.28
CA GLN A 9 -7.07 2.98 25.48
C GLN A 9 -6.60 4.37 25.02
N GLY A 10 -7.12 4.88 23.89
CA GLY A 10 -6.84 6.24 23.40
C GLY A 10 -7.41 7.37 24.28
N ARG A 11 -8.33 7.06 25.19
CA ARG A 11 -8.96 8.06 26.06
C ARG A 11 -8.16 8.37 27.34
N ALA A 12 -7.19 7.54 27.71
CA ALA A 12 -6.35 7.75 28.89
C ALA A 12 -5.27 8.83 28.69
N ASP A 13 -4.88 9.15 27.45
CA ASP A 13 -3.82 10.10 27.11
C ASP A 13 -4.32 11.45 26.53
N GLY A 14 -5.60 11.71 26.58
CA GLY A 14 -6.22 12.88 25.99
C GLY A 14 -6.19 14.12 26.86
N ARG A 15 -5.11 14.86 26.87
CA ARG A 15 -5.11 16.33 26.94
C ARG A 15 -3.70 16.90 27.06
N THR A 16 -2.99 17.02 25.95
CA THR A 16 -2.00 18.10 25.70
C THR A 16 -1.45 17.99 24.29
N ASP A 17 -1.55 19.05 23.51
CA ASP A 17 -0.85 19.32 22.25
C ASP A 17 -1.10 18.40 21.04
N ASP A 18 -2.11 18.76 20.24
CA ASP A 18 -2.39 18.17 18.90
C ASP A 18 -1.19 18.27 17.93
N SER A 19 -0.36 19.32 18.07
CA SER A 19 0.85 19.49 17.25
C SER A 19 1.98 18.52 17.64
N SER A 20 2.07 18.16 18.91
CA SER A 20 3.11 17.25 19.41
C SER A 20 2.80 15.79 19.10
N SER A 21 1.53 15.39 19.07
CA SER A 21 1.12 14.02 18.73
C SER A 21 1.34 13.71 17.25
N SER A 22 0.99 14.64 16.37
CA SER A 22 1.21 14.50 14.93
C SER A 22 2.71 14.48 14.58
N SER A 23 3.52 15.31 15.23
CA SER A 23 4.98 15.32 15.04
C SER A 23 5.63 14.03 15.51
N ARG A 24 5.20 13.47 16.63
CA ARG A 24 5.68 12.15 17.12
C ARG A 24 5.27 11.02 16.19
N ALA A 25 4.05 11.03 15.66
CA ALA A 25 3.58 10.01 14.72
C ALA A 25 4.41 10.01 13.43
N VAL A 26 4.74 11.19 12.89
CA VAL A 26 5.60 11.34 11.70
C VAL A 26 7.04 10.91 11.98
N SER A 27 7.61 11.28 13.15
CA SER A 27 8.93 10.82 13.56
C SER A 27 8.98 9.30 13.69
N ASN A 28 8.00 8.70 14.34
CA ASN A 28 7.91 7.25 14.47
C ASN A 28 7.79 6.54 13.10
N LEU A 29 7.11 7.15 12.13
CA LEU A 29 7.03 6.62 10.78
C LEU A 29 8.41 6.64 10.10
N SER A 30 9.13 7.75 10.19
CA SER A 30 10.48 7.88 9.64
C SER A 30 11.44 6.84 10.23
N ASP A 31 11.42 6.67 11.55
CA ASP A 31 12.28 5.71 12.25
C ASP A 31 11.97 4.27 11.84
N ARG A 32 10.69 3.90 11.75
CA ARG A 32 10.25 2.58 11.27
C ARG A 32 10.67 2.32 9.83
N LEU A 33 10.56 3.32 8.96
CA LEU A 33 10.98 3.20 7.57
C LEU A 33 12.49 2.98 7.46
N GLN A 34 13.29 3.71 8.21
CA GLN A 34 14.74 3.57 8.21
C GLN A 34 15.18 2.20 8.74
N GLU A 35 14.61 1.75 9.85
CA GLU A 35 14.94 0.46 10.46
C GLU A 35 14.63 -0.70 9.50
N ARG A 36 13.46 -0.69 8.88
CA ARG A 36 13.01 -1.77 8.00
C ARG A 36 13.64 -1.75 6.62
N LEU A 37 13.80 -0.58 6.03
CA LEU A 37 14.39 -0.45 4.69
C LEU A 37 15.88 -0.77 4.70
N GLY A 38 16.56 -0.68 5.85
CA GLY A 38 17.96 -1.10 6.02
C GLY A 38 18.20 -2.61 5.81
N TYR A 39 17.22 -3.46 6.11
CA TYR A 39 17.33 -4.92 5.96
C TYR A 39 17.08 -5.45 4.54
N LEU A 40 16.56 -4.63 3.63
CA LEU A 40 16.13 -5.07 2.30
C LEU A 40 17.29 -5.08 1.29
N GLY A 41 18.37 -5.81 1.58
CA GLY A 41 19.52 -5.97 0.67
C GLY A 41 19.36 -6.98 -0.47
N VAL A 42 18.18 -7.60 -0.63
CA VAL A 42 17.97 -8.72 -1.55
C VAL A 42 17.10 -8.30 -2.74
N PHE A 43 17.51 -8.71 -3.95
CA PHE A 43 16.66 -8.61 -5.15
C PHE A 43 15.47 -9.55 -5.03
N TYR A 44 14.26 -9.00 -5.05
CA TYR A 44 13.04 -9.80 -5.00
C TYR A 44 12.68 -10.31 -6.38
N LYS A 45 12.90 -11.60 -6.59
CA LYS A 45 12.37 -12.29 -7.77
C LYS A 45 10.92 -12.68 -7.51
N ARG A 46 10.00 -12.08 -8.28
CA ARG A 46 8.58 -12.40 -8.22
C ARG A 46 8.24 -13.52 -9.21
N ASP A 47 7.29 -14.37 -8.85
CA ASP A 47 6.78 -15.46 -9.68
C ASP A 47 5.43 -15.05 -10.32
N PRO A 48 5.38 -14.85 -11.65
CA PRO A 48 4.15 -14.44 -12.34
C PRO A 48 2.97 -15.42 -12.20
N SER A 49 3.23 -16.71 -11.94
CA SER A 49 2.16 -17.68 -11.70
C SER A 49 1.36 -17.41 -10.43
N ARG A 50 1.95 -16.66 -9.49
CA ARG A 50 1.34 -16.28 -8.21
C ARG A 50 0.70 -14.88 -8.24
N PHE A 51 0.76 -14.18 -9.36
CA PHE A 51 0.14 -12.87 -9.49
C PHE A 51 -1.38 -12.96 -9.44
N LEU A 52 -1.99 -11.96 -8.81
CA LEU A 52 -3.44 -11.87 -8.64
C LEU A 52 -4.21 -12.09 -9.97
N GLY A 53 -3.67 -11.58 -11.08
CA GLY A 53 -4.22 -11.74 -12.42
C GLY A 53 -4.17 -13.18 -12.95
N SER A 54 -3.22 -13.99 -12.47
CA SER A 54 -3.01 -15.38 -12.90
C SER A 54 -3.78 -16.40 -12.06
N LEU A 55 -4.29 -16.00 -10.89
CA LEU A 55 -5.01 -16.91 -9.99
C LEU A 55 -6.41 -17.24 -10.48
N PRO A 56 -6.90 -18.46 -10.21
CA PRO A 56 -8.30 -18.81 -10.36
C PRO A 56 -9.23 -17.87 -9.58
N PRO A 57 -10.50 -17.67 -10.00
CA PRO A 57 -11.40 -16.71 -9.36
C PRO A 57 -11.59 -16.93 -7.85
N GLU A 58 -11.64 -18.17 -7.39
CA GLU A 58 -11.81 -18.52 -5.98
C GLU A 58 -10.55 -18.11 -5.18
N GLU A 59 -9.37 -18.53 -5.63
CA GLU A 59 -8.10 -18.20 -4.97
C GLU A 59 -7.86 -16.69 -4.96
N ARG A 60 -8.22 -15.99 -6.04
CA ARG A 60 -8.15 -14.53 -6.11
C ARG A 60 -9.03 -13.87 -5.06
N ARG A 61 -10.26 -14.38 -4.88
CA ARG A 61 -11.19 -13.87 -3.87
C ARG A 61 -10.64 -14.09 -2.46
N ASP A 62 -10.14 -15.29 -2.18
CA ASP A 62 -9.59 -15.65 -0.87
C ASP A 62 -8.36 -14.82 -0.53
N LEU A 63 -7.49 -14.58 -1.52
CA LEU A 63 -6.33 -13.71 -1.36
C LEU A 63 -6.74 -12.26 -1.02
N LEU A 64 -7.73 -11.70 -1.74
CA LEU A 64 -8.22 -10.36 -1.46
C LEU A 64 -8.86 -10.25 -0.07
N LEU A 65 -9.63 -11.24 0.35
CA LEU A 65 -10.20 -11.29 1.70
C LEU A 65 -9.11 -11.39 2.78
N SER A 66 -8.06 -12.17 2.52
CA SER A 66 -6.91 -12.27 3.42
C SER A 66 -6.19 -10.93 3.55
N LEU A 67 -5.94 -10.24 2.43
CA LEU A 67 -5.34 -8.91 2.43
C LEU A 67 -6.17 -7.88 3.19
N GLN A 68 -7.51 -7.87 3.00
CA GLN A 68 -8.39 -6.99 3.76
C GLN A 68 -8.35 -7.25 5.26
N ARG A 69 -8.29 -8.53 5.68
CA ARG A 69 -8.16 -8.89 7.10
C ARG A 69 -6.85 -8.41 7.69
N THR A 70 -5.73 -8.69 7.01
CA THR A 70 -4.40 -8.26 7.45
C THR A 70 -4.31 -6.73 7.53
N TYR A 71 -4.89 -6.01 6.57
CA TYR A 71 -4.93 -4.54 6.60
C TYR A 71 -5.80 -4.02 7.75
N ARG A 72 -6.91 -4.68 8.04
CA ARG A 72 -7.76 -4.36 9.21
C ARG A 72 -6.99 -4.53 10.51
N ASP A 73 -6.21 -5.61 10.65
CA ASP A 73 -5.38 -5.86 11.82
C ASP A 73 -4.28 -4.79 11.95
N LEU A 74 -3.70 -4.37 10.83
CA LEU A 74 -2.77 -3.24 10.78
C LEU A 74 -3.42 -1.97 11.31
N LEU A 75 -4.58 -1.56 10.78
CA LEU A 75 -5.27 -0.37 11.24
C LEU A 75 -5.64 -0.46 12.72
N ALA A 76 -6.15 -1.61 13.18
CA ALA A 76 -6.56 -1.80 14.57
C ALA A 76 -5.41 -1.70 15.57
N SER A 77 -4.19 -2.04 15.16
CA SER A 77 -2.99 -2.03 16.02
C SER A 77 -2.08 -0.81 15.82
N TYR A 78 -2.28 -0.03 14.76
CA TYR A 78 -1.31 0.96 14.27
C TYR A 78 -0.83 1.94 15.35
N PHE A 79 -1.73 2.44 16.18
CA PHE A 79 -1.42 3.41 17.24
C PHE A 79 -1.34 2.80 18.64
N SER A 80 -1.80 1.55 18.82
CA SER A 80 -1.94 0.92 20.13
C SER A 80 -0.89 -0.14 20.42
N ASP A 81 -0.43 -0.87 19.39
CA ASP A 81 0.52 -1.98 19.52
C ASP A 81 1.52 -1.96 18.34
N PRO A 82 2.68 -1.30 18.53
CA PRO A 82 3.69 -1.21 17.47
C PRO A 82 4.20 -2.58 16.98
N ALA A 83 4.28 -3.59 17.83
CA ALA A 83 4.76 -4.91 17.45
C ALA A 83 3.75 -5.62 16.54
N ALA A 84 2.47 -5.62 16.92
CA ALA A 84 1.39 -6.18 16.11
C ALA A 84 1.20 -5.41 14.80
N ALA A 85 1.28 -4.07 14.85
CA ALA A 85 1.20 -3.22 13.65
C ALA A 85 2.34 -3.53 12.67
N ASN A 86 3.55 -3.72 13.16
CA ASN A 86 4.70 -4.07 12.36
C ASN A 86 4.53 -5.43 11.68
N GLN A 87 4.07 -6.43 12.42
CA GLN A 87 3.81 -7.76 11.88
C GLN A 87 2.73 -7.74 10.80
N ALA A 88 1.62 -7.03 11.04
CA ALA A 88 0.54 -6.89 10.08
C ALA A 88 0.98 -6.13 8.82
N LEU A 89 1.77 -5.06 8.97
CA LEU A 89 2.33 -4.30 7.86
C LEU A 89 3.23 -5.17 6.99
N GLU A 90 4.18 -5.89 7.58
CA GLU A 90 5.07 -6.80 6.84
C GLU A 90 4.30 -7.90 6.11
N SER A 91 3.33 -8.50 6.78
CA SER A 91 2.48 -9.52 6.18
C SER A 91 1.71 -8.97 4.98
N PHE A 92 1.11 -7.78 5.12
CA PHE A 92 0.35 -7.14 4.06
C PHE A 92 1.24 -6.78 2.86
N VAL A 93 2.33 -6.04 3.09
CA VAL A 93 3.18 -5.56 1.99
C VAL A 93 3.88 -6.69 1.25
N ASN A 94 4.32 -7.73 1.97
CA ASN A 94 4.88 -8.92 1.33
C ASN A 94 3.85 -9.63 0.45
N THR A 95 2.65 -9.88 0.98
CA THR A 95 1.58 -10.54 0.22
C THR A 95 1.18 -9.70 -0.99
N ALA A 96 0.97 -8.40 -0.82
CA ALA A 96 0.61 -7.48 -1.90
C ALA A 96 1.69 -7.42 -2.99
N PHE A 97 2.95 -7.32 -2.61
CA PHE A 97 4.07 -7.27 -3.54
C PHE A 97 4.23 -8.56 -4.34
N PHE A 98 4.24 -9.73 -3.68
CA PHE A 98 4.46 -11.00 -4.35
C PHE A 98 3.25 -11.48 -5.17
N SER A 99 2.06 -11.01 -4.85
CA SER A 99 0.85 -11.27 -5.64
C SER A 99 0.61 -10.26 -6.76
N ASP A 100 1.49 -9.27 -6.93
CA ASP A 100 1.33 -8.17 -7.87
C ASP A 100 -0.02 -7.44 -7.70
N LEU A 101 -0.38 -7.13 -6.43
CA LEU A 101 -1.59 -6.38 -6.14
C LEU A 101 -1.47 -4.97 -6.72
N PRO A 102 -2.43 -4.52 -7.54
CA PRO A 102 -2.42 -3.15 -8.03
C PRO A 102 -2.40 -2.13 -6.87
N ILE A 103 -1.57 -1.09 -6.98
CA ILE A 103 -1.48 -0.04 -5.96
C ILE A 103 -2.84 0.62 -5.71
N THR A 104 -3.63 0.83 -6.76
CA THR A 104 -5.00 1.34 -6.65
C THR A 104 -5.86 0.46 -5.74
N ARG A 105 -5.68 -0.88 -5.80
CA ARG A 105 -6.42 -1.81 -4.95
C ARG A 105 -6.02 -1.68 -3.48
N THR A 106 -4.74 -1.40 -3.19
CA THR A 106 -4.28 -1.09 -1.83
C THR A 106 -4.98 0.15 -1.28
N VAL A 107 -5.10 1.21 -2.10
CA VAL A 107 -5.80 2.43 -1.71
C VAL A 107 -7.30 2.17 -1.49
N GLU A 108 -7.95 1.40 -2.36
CA GLU A 108 -9.36 1.01 -2.21
C GLU A 108 -9.59 0.26 -0.89
N ILE A 109 -8.75 -0.74 -0.57
CA ILE A 109 -8.83 -1.48 0.70
C ILE A 109 -8.75 -0.53 1.89
N HIS A 110 -7.83 0.45 1.85
CA HIS A 110 -7.70 1.44 2.91
C HIS A 110 -8.98 2.29 3.07
N VAL A 111 -9.47 2.85 1.96
CA VAL A 111 -10.66 3.72 1.96
C VAL A 111 -11.89 2.96 2.46
N ASP A 112 -12.12 1.74 1.95
CA ASP A 112 -13.26 0.91 2.35
C ASP A 112 -13.25 0.61 3.85
N LEU A 113 -12.07 0.30 4.42
CA LEU A 113 -11.94 0.00 5.84
C LEU A 113 -12.07 1.25 6.72
N ILE A 114 -11.56 2.41 6.29
CA ILE A 114 -11.76 3.67 7.01
C ILE A 114 -13.23 4.05 7.01
N ASP A 115 -13.93 3.87 5.89
CA ASP A 115 -15.37 4.10 5.76
C ASP A 115 -16.18 3.18 6.69
N GLU A 116 -15.78 1.92 6.78
CA GLU A 116 -16.40 0.96 7.71
C GLU A 116 -16.18 1.38 9.16
N PHE A 117 -14.94 1.77 9.53
CA PHE A 117 -14.62 2.25 10.86
C PHE A 117 -15.39 3.53 11.19
N TRP A 118 -15.50 4.45 10.24
CA TRP A 118 -16.28 5.68 10.39
C TRP A 118 -17.76 5.40 10.67
N LYS A 119 -18.37 4.49 9.89
CA LYS A 119 -19.77 4.10 10.08
C LYS A 119 -19.99 3.48 11.47
N GLN A 120 -19.09 2.59 11.88
CA GLN A 120 -19.20 1.94 13.19
C GLN A 120 -19.06 2.95 14.34
N LEU A 121 -18.10 3.87 14.27
CA LEU A 121 -17.90 4.89 15.29
C LEU A 121 -19.04 5.90 15.35
N SER A 122 -19.63 6.25 14.21
CA SER A 122 -20.83 7.10 14.13
C SER A 122 -22.01 6.48 14.86
N LEU A 123 -22.21 5.17 14.70
CA LEU A 123 -23.26 4.43 15.40
C LEU A 123 -23.04 4.37 16.92
N GLU A 124 -21.78 4.37 17.36
CA GLU A 124 -21.37 4.37 18.76
C GLU A 124 -21.33 5.78 19.38
N GLY A 125 -21.60 6.86 18.60
CA GLY A 125 -21.63 8.25 19.05
C GLY A 125 -20.25 8.85 19.36
N HIS A 126 -19.19 8.31 18.79
CA HIS A 126 -17.82 8.79 18.98
C HIS A 126 -17.44 9.90 17.98
N LYS A 127 -16.54 10.81 18.40
CA LYS A 127 -15.93 11.81 17.51
C LYS A 127 -14.93 11.14 16.56
N HIS A 128 -14.83 11.66 15.33
CA HIS A 128 -14.11 11.03 14.22
C HIS A 128 -12.74 11.64 13.94
N ASP A 129 -12.32 12.64 14.71
CA ASP A 129 -11.11 13.44 14.41
C ASP A 129 -9.84 12.59 14.28
N PHE A 130 -9.75 11.48 15.03
CA PHE A 130 -8.61 10.58 14.99
C PHE A 130 -8.51 9.72 13.71
N LEU A 131 -9.59 9.60 12.92
CA LEU A 131 -9.52 8.82 11.67
C LEU A 131 -8.61 9.47 10.63
N GLN A 132 -8.36 10.77 10.73
CA GLN A 132 -7.43 11.47 9.84
C GLN A 132 -5.99 10.98 9.99
N ASP A 133 -5.62 10.50 11.17
CA ASP A 133 -4.28 9.99 11.43
C ASP A 133 -4.00 8.64 10.75
N TYR A 134 -5.05 7.88 10.38
CA TYR A 134 -4.88 6.61 9.67
C TYR A 134 -4.33 6.74 8.25
N ARG A 135 -4.32 7.95 7.66
CA ARG A 135 -3.52 8.23 6.45
C ARG A 135 -2.05 7.90 6.62
N LEU A 136 -1.50 7.96 7.84
CA LEU A 136 -0.12 7.56 8.12
C LEU A 136 0.09 6.06 7.90
N ALA A 137 -0.88 5.22 8.23
CA ALA A 137 -0.82 3.79 7.93
C ALA A 137 -0.77 3.53 6.42
N LEU A 138 -1.54 4.27 5.62
CA LEU A 138 -1.47 4.18 4.17
C LEU A 138 -0.11 4.62 3.64
N LEU A 139 0.43 5.74 4.13
CA LEU A 139 1.74 6.23 3.72
C LEU A 139 2.86 5.23 4.07
N ASP A 140 2.78 4.58 5.24
CA ASP A 140 3.71 3.55 5.66
C ASP A 140 3.69 2.34 4.71
N VAL A 141 2.49 1.82 4.40
CA VAL A 141 2.29 0.74 3.42
C VAL A 141 2.84 1.13 2.05
N MET A 142 2.50 2.33 1.57
CA MET A 142 2.93 2.79 0.25
C MET A 142 4.45 2.95 0.16
N ALA A 143 5.10 3.49 1.20
CA ALA A 143 6.55 3.64 1.23
C ALA A 143 7.25 2.28 1.17
N HIS A 144 6.75 1.27 1.91
CA HIS A 144 7.29 -0.09 1.87
C HIS A 144 7.10 -0.73 0.48
N LEU A 145 5.92 -0.65 -0.10
CA LEU A 145 5.65 -1.17 -1.45
C LEU A 145 6.53 -0.49 -2.50
N CYS A 146 6.64 0.85 -2.47
CA CYS A 146 7.50 1.59 -3.39
C CYS A 146 8.96 1.14 -3.29
N GLU A 147 9.47 0.96 -2.08
CA GLU A 147 10.86 0.51 -1.89
C GLU A 147 11.05 -0.94 -2.36
N MET A 148 10.09 -1.84 -2.12
CA MET A 148 10.15 -3.21 -2.62
C MET A 148 10.13 -3.23 -4.17
N TYR A 149 9.26 -2.43 -4.82
CA TYR A 149 9.23 -2.31 -6.27
C TYR A 149 10.53 -1.71 -6.81
N ARG A 150 11.07 -0.67 -6.20
CA ARG A 150 12.35 -0.07 -6.57
C ARG A 150 13.47 -1.11 -6.56
N ARG A 151 13.53 -1.96 -5.54
CA ARG A 151 14.55 -3.01 -5.39
C ARG A 151 14.31 -4.24 -6.27
N SER A 152 13.12 -4.38 -6.84
CA SER A 152 12.83 -5.45 -7.79
C SER A 152 13.33 -5.15 -9.22
N ILE A 153 13.72 -3.90 -9.48
CA ILE A 153 14.27 -3.47 -10.77
C ILE A 153 15.79 -3.69 -10.74
N PRO A 154 16.35 -4.53 -11.62
CA PRO A 154 17.80 -4.69 -11.71
C PRO A 154 18.49 -3.35 -12.01
N PRO A 155 19.65 -3.06 -11.40
CA PRO A 155 20.36 -1.79 -11.60
C PRO A 155 20.88 -1.59 -13.04
N ASP A 156 20.93 -2.65 -13.84
CA ASP A 156 21.54 -2.66 -15.16
C ASP A 156 20.55 -2.53 -16.34
N ILE A 157 19.31 -2.11 -16.11
CA ILE A 157 18.43 -1.73 -17.24
C ILE A 157 18.82 -0.31 -17.66
N PRO A 158 19.63 -0.12 -18.75
CA PRO A 158 19.91 1.21 -19.25
C PRO A 158 18.58 1.81 -19.76
N LEU A 159 18.19 2.94 -19.22
CA LEU A 159 17.00 3.73 -19.64
C LEU A 159 17.04 4.15 -21.12
N SER A 160 18.19 3.95 -21.79
CA SER A 160 18.37 4.20 -23.22
C SER A 160 17.53 3.30 -24.15
N GLY A 161 17.02 2.15 -23.67
CA GLY A 161 16.16 1.28 -24.47
C GLY A 161 14.71 1.74 -24.62
N LEU A 162 14.23 2.63 -23.78
CA LEU A 162 12.83 3.12 -23.83
C LEU A 162 12.62 4.30 -24.80
N ALA A 163 13.70 4.95 -25.24
CA ALA A 163 13.61 6.08 -26.17
C ALA A 163 13.59 5.67 -27.66
N SER A 164 14.00 4.43 -28.00
CA SER A 164 14.13 3.97 -29.40
C SER A 164 12.84 3.42 -30.02
N GLY A 165 11.75 3.33 -29.27
CA GLY A 165 10.49 2.75 -29.77
C GLY A 165 9.60 3.72 -30.56
N ARG A 166 9.95 5.01 -30.65
CA ARG A 166 9.06 6.02 -31.22
C ARG A 166 9.38 6.46 -32.65
N HIS A 167 10.45 5.95 -33.27
CA HIS A 167 10.88 6.37 -34.61
C HIS A 167 10.72 5.32 -35.72
N ARG A 168 10.04 4.19 -35.50
CA ARG A 168 9.89 3.14 -36.50
C ARG A 168 8.48 2.98 -37.09
N ARG A 169 7.63 4.00 -36.99
CA ARG A 169 6.26 3.98 -37.54
C ARG A 169 5.99 4.99 -38.64
N GLU A 170 7.02 5.72 -39.12
CA GLU A 170 6.82 6.76 -40.14
C GLU A 170 7.49 6.47 -41.50
N ALA A 171 8.05 5.26 -41.68
CA ALA A 171 8.78 4.88 -42.88
C ALA A 171 8.10 3.83 -43.78
N ASP A 172 6.88 3.39 -43.48
CA ASP A 172 6.16 2.40 -44.31
C ASP A 172 4.75 2.90 -44.66
N LEU A 173 4.70 4.04 -45.37
CA LEU A 173 3.53 4.37 -46.19
C LEU A 173 3.86 3.98 -47.65
N PRO A 174 3.11 3.06 -48.29
CA PRO A 174 3.29 2.81 -49.72
C PRO A 174 2.80 3.98 -50.53
N ASP A 175 3.63 4.39 -51.51
CA ASP A 175 3.36 5.42 -52.52
C ASP A 175 2.02 5.14 -53.24
N ALA A 176 1.19 6.15 -53.31
CA ALA A 176 -0.05 6.14 -54.08
C ALA A 176 0.25 6.13 -55.59
N PRO A 177 -0.47 5.35 -56.41
CA PRO A 177 -0.24 5.36 -57.86
C PRO A 177 -0.72 6.67 -58.49
N GLU A 178 0.16 7.28 -59.28
CA GLU A 178 -0.18 8.43 -60.16
C GLU A 178 -1.24 8.01 -61.18
N VAL A 179 -2.33 8.72 -61.19
CA VAL A 179 -3.36 8.62 -62.23
C VAL A 179 -2.99 9.62 -63.32
N SER A 180 -2.49 9.09 -64.45
CA SER A 180 -2.36 9.88 -65.70
C SER A 180 -3.68 9.89 -66.47
N SER A 181 -4.09 11.07 -66.86
CA SER A 181 -5.18 11.39 -67.78
C SER A 181 -4.88 11.02 -69.20
#